data_9aa7913646556e99a2ac4bca69a1f540
#
_entry.id   9aa7913646556e99a2ac4bca69a1f540
#
_cell.length_a   1.000
_cell.length_b   1.000
_cell.length_c   1.000
_cell.angle_alpha   90.00
_cell.angle_beta   90.00
_cell.angle_gamma   90.00
#
_symmetry.space_group_name_H-M   'P 1'
#
loop_
_entity.id
_entity.type
_entity.pdbx_description
1 polymer ?
#
loop_
_entity_poly.entity_id
_entity_poly.type
_entity_poly.pdbx_seq_one_letter_code
_entity_poly.pdbx_strand_id
1 'polypeptide(L)'
;GALKGIVGGNRGKEGNRIWNRASDTTRQIGSTIKPITSYVLGIEKDLITYSTVIEDRQVVINPDEVSYSQPLWVPKNEYNSFKGFVTVRTAVIRSINTVAVQVTQMLGTTTSYDFLKYSLNVDTLTAADDSYSPMALGSLSKGMTLVKLAGAYQMFGNGGVRTEPYSYTRVEDTYGNVILEKNTVPVRVISA
;
A
#
# COMPACT_ATOMS: atom_id res chain seq x y z
N GLY A 1 -0.52 -15.06 7.26
CA GLY A 1 -0.18 -13.93 8.15
C GLY A 1 0.97 -14.21 9.11
N ALA A 2 1.44 -15.49 9.22
CA ALA A 2 2.54 -15.82 10.13
C ALA A 2 3.84 -15.12 9.73
N LEU A 3 4.43 -14.35 10.63
CA LEU A 3 5.77 -13.79 10.45
C LEU A 3 6.82 -14.89 10.61
N LYS A 4 7.53 -15.20 9.53
CA LYS A 4 8.57 -16.25 9.51
C LYS A 4 9.97 -15.68 9.76
N GLY A 5 10.16 -14.40 9.56
CA GLY A 5 11.40 -13.69 9.83
C GLY A 5 11.17 -12.20 9.84
N ILE A 6 11.92 -11.50 10.68
CA ILE A 6 11.88 -10.04 10.79
C ILE A 6 13.26 -9.52 11.16
N VAL A 7 13.72 -8.47 10.47
CA VAL A 7 14.98 -7.80 10.76
C VAL A 7 14.70 -6.33 10.99
N GLY A 8 14.85 -5.90 12.24
CA GLY A 8 14.62 -4.52 12.67
C GLY A 8 15.83 -3.58 12.51
N GLY A 9 16.98 -4.11 12.11
CA GLY A 9 18.21 -3.37 11.91
C GLY A 9 19.40 -4.26 11.58
N ASN A 10 20.51 -3.66 11.10
CA ASN A 10 21.72 -4.37 10.69
C ASN A 10 22.90 -4.17 11.67
N ARG A 11 22.68 -3.49 12.79
CA ARG A 11 23.68 -3.33 13.84
C ARG A 11 23.51 -4.39 14.91
N GLY A 12 24.59 -4.69 15.65
CA GLY A 12 24.54 -5.60 16.80
C GLY A 12 23.47 -5.18 17.81
N LYS A 13 22.91 -6.16 18.51
CA LYS A 13 21.90 -5.92 19.54
C LYS A 13 22.59 -5.39 20.81
N GLU A 14 22.30 -4.16 21.17
CA GLU A 14 22.90 -3.48 22.33
C GLU A 14 22.07 -3.64 23.63
N GLY A 15 20.91 -4.29 23.56
CA GLY A 15 20.03 -4.48 24.72
C GLY A 15 18.80 -5.31 24.43
N ASN A 16 17.99 -5.56 25.48
CA ASN A 16 16.69 -6.20 25.36
C ASN A 16 15.61 -5.15 25.10
N ARG A 17 14.55 -5.53 24.34
CA ARG A 17 13.39 -4.67 24.02
C ARG A 17 13.78 -3.34 23.34
N ILE A 18 14.87 -3.36 22.56
CA ILE A 18 15.25 -2.23 21.74
C ILE A 18 14.28 -2.07 20.57
N TRP A 19 14.24 -0.85 20.04
CA TRP A 19 13.39 -0.45 18.93
C TRP A 19 13.58 -1.32 17.68
N ASN A 20 12.50 -1.97 17.24
CA ASN A 20 12.47 -2.77 16.00
C ASN A 20 11.92 -1.92 14.85
N ARG A 21 12.77 -1.51 13.93
CA ARG A 21 12.36 -0.64 12.82
C ARG A 21 11.34 -1.27 11.87
N ALA A 22 11.21 -2.58 11.85
CA ALA A 22 10.24 -3.25 10.97
C ALA A 22 8.82 -3.27 11.54
N SER A 23 8.68 -3.30 12.89
CA SER A 23 7.36 -3.29 13.57
C SER A 23 6.99 -1.94 14.17
N ASP A 24 8.00 -1.16 14.63
CA ASP A 24 7.77 0.01 15.49
C ASP A 24 7.96 1.34 14.75
N THR A 25 8.54 1.31 13.54
CA THR A 25 8.76 2.52 12.73
C THR A 25 7.85 2.55 11.53
N THR A 26 7.13 3.64 11.36
CA THR A 26 6.41 3.94 10.12
C THR A 26 7.30 4.73 9.17
N ARG A 27 7.17 4.48 7.88
CA ARG A 27 7.84 5.20 6.81
C ARG A 27 6.92 5.36 5.61
N GLN A 28 7.16 6.36 4.80
CA GLN A 28 6.53 6.46 3.49
C GLN A 28 6.94 5.24 2.66
N ILE A 29 5.95 4.58 2.08
CA ILE A 29 6.14 3.31 1.36
C ILE A 29 6.39 3.53 -0.14
N GLY A 30 6.17 4.76 -0.61
CA GLY A 30 6.42 5.14 -1.99
C GLY A 30 5.68 4.25 -2.99
N SER A 31 6.31 4.00 -4.12
CA SER A 31 5.71 3.24 -5.25
C SER A 31 5.29 1.81 -4.92
N THR A 32 5.65 1.27 -3.76
CA THR A 32 5.14 -0.04 -3.32
C THR A 32 3.64 -0.02 -3.03
N ILE A 33 3.03 1.15 -2.93
CA ILE A 33 1.58 1.28 -2.78
C ILE A 33 0.81 0.99 -4.08
N LYS A 34 1.39 1.27 -5.25
CA LYS A 34 0.71 1.24 -6.55
C LYS A 34 -0.03 -0.07 -6.86
N PRO A 35 0.58 -1.26 -6.63
CA PRO A 35 -0.14 -2.52 -6.80
C PRO A 35 -1.37 -2.62 -5.90
N ILE A 36 -1.28 -2.08 -4.67
CA ILE A 36 -2.30 -2.23 -3.63
C ILE A 36 -3.50 -1.31 -3.84
N THR A 37 -3.26 -0.04 -4.16
CA THR A 37 -4.30 1.00 -4.15
C THR A 37 -4.78 1.42 -5.53
N SER A 38 -3.94 1.29 -6.54
CA SER A 38 -4.29 1.68 -7.91
C SER A 38 -4.64 0.45 -8.74
N TYR A 39 -3.67 -0.43 -8.97
CA TYR A 39 -3.81 -1.46 -10.01
C TYR A 39 -4.75 -2.59 -9.62
N VAL A 40 -4.63 -3.16 -8.41
CA VAL A 40 -5.54 -4.24 -8.00
C VAL A 40 -6.98 -3.75 -7.94
N LEU A 41 -7.23 -2.57 -7.39
CA LEU A 41 -8.58 -2.02 -7.30
C LEU A 41 -9.14 -1.64 -8.68
N GLY A 42 -8.29 -1.15 -9.58
CA GLY A 42 -8.68 -0.90 -10.96
C GLY A 42 -9.13 -2.17 -11.69
N ILE A 43 -8.47 -3.31 -11.41
CA ILE A 43 -8.85 -4.62 -11.93
C ILE A 43 -10.13 -5.14 -11.25
N GLU A 44 -10.21 -5.07 -9.91
CA GLU A 44 -11.40 -5.48 -9.14
C GLU A 44 -12.68 -4.74 -9.54
N LYS A 45 -12.54 -3.52 -10.02
CA LYS A 45 -13.65 -2.66 -10.47
C LYS A 45 -13.90 -2.75 -11.98
N ASP A 46 -13.25 -3.67 -12.70
CA ASP A 46 -13.34 -3.82 -14.16
C ASP A 46 -12.99 -2.55 -14.96
N LEU A 47 -12.25 -1.62 -14.35
CA LEU A 47 -11.82 -0.38 -15.00
C LEU A 47 -10.63 -0.59 -15.93
N ILE A 48 -9.77 -1.55 -15.59
CA ILE A 48 -8.57 -1.90 -16.33
C ILE A 48 -8.31 -3.40 -16.30
N THR A 49 -7.50 -3.85 -17.26
CA THR A 49 -6.87 -5.16 -17.26
C THR A 49 -5.34 -4.99 -17.38
N TYR A 50 -4.58 -6.05 -17.25
CA TYR A 50 -3.11 -6.00 -17.43
C TYR A 50 -2.70 -5.54 -18.85
N SER A 51 -3.56 -5.72 -19.85
CA SER A 51 -3.35 -5.33 -21.25
C SER A 51 -3.96 -3.97 -21.61
N THR A 52 -4.76 -3.36 -20.73
CA THR A 52 -5.30 -2.02 -20.96
C THR A 52 -4.18 -1.04 -21.25
N VAL A 53 -4.34 -0.25 -22.31
CA VAL A 53 -3.37 0.75 -22.73
C VAL A 53 -3.75 2.11 -22.18
N ILE A 54 -2.80 2.76 -21.51
CA ILE A 54 -2.95 4.10 -20.94
C ILE A 54 -1.79 4.97 -21.44
N GLU A 55 -2.05 6.20 -21.74
CA GLU A 55 -1.01 7.12 -22.20
C GLU A 55 -0.20 7.66 -21.00
N ASP A 56 1.09 7.33 -20.97
CA ASP A 56 2.05 7.99 -20.09
C ASP A 56 2.34 9.39 -20.61
N ARG A 57 1.66 10.37 -20.05
CA ARG A 57 1.71 11.79 -20.42
C ARG A 57 1.68 12.67 -19.18
N GLN A 58 1.88 13.96 -19.36
CA GLN A 58 1.66 14.92 -18.29
C GLN A 58 0.20 14.86 -17.82
N VAL A 59 0.03 14.70 -16.52
CA VAL A 59 -1.27 14.71 -15.84
C VAL A 59 -1.33 15.95 -14.98
N VAL A 60 -2.45 16.64 -15.02
CA VAL A 60 -2.76 17.76 -14.13
C VAL A 60 -3.94 17.34 -13.28
N ILE A 61 -3.79 17.41 -11.98
CA ILE A 61 -4.83 17.02 -11.03
C ILE A 61 -5.70 18.23 -10.71
N ASN A 62 -7.01 18.02 -10.84
CA ASN A 62 -8.07 18.98 -10.51
C ASN A 62 -7.87 20.37 -11.11
N PRO A 63 -7.90 20.52 -12.45
CA PRO A 63 -7.79 21.85 -13.06
C PRO A 63 -8.91 22.80 -12.62
N ASP A 64 -10.07 22.27 -12.23
CA ASP A 64 -11.24 23.05 -11.78
C ASP A 64 -11.25 23.33 -10.26
N GLU A 65 -10.44 22.61 -9.47
CA GLU A 65 -10.29 22.78 -8.01
C GLU A 65 -9.06 23.60 -7.65
N VAL A 66 -8.47 24.29 -8.59
CA VAL A 66 -7.30 25.13 -8.33
C VAL A 66 -7.71 26.31 -7.45
N SER A 67 -7.50 26.20 -6.18
CA SER A 67 -7.38 27.37 -5.33
C SER A 67 -6.17 28.17 -5.84
N TYR A 68 -6.37 29.41 -6.21
CA TYR A 68 -5.30 30.33 -6.66
C TYR A 68 -4.12 30.45 -5.68
N SER A 69 -4.25 29.85 -4.49
CA SER A 69 -3.26 29.84 -3.41
C SER A 69 -2.39 28.59 -3.36
N GLN A 70 -2.68 27.53 -4.15
CA GLN A 70 -1.86 26.31 -4.16
C GLN A 70 -1.37 25.97 -5.57
N PRO A 71 -0.08 25.61 -5.74
CA PRO A 71 0.43 25.20 -7.04
C PRO A 71 -0.25 23.91 -7.49
N LEU A 72 -0.59 23.83 -8.78
CA LEU A 72 -1.06 22.62 -9.44
C LEU A 72 -0.11 21.46 -9.18
N TRP A 73 -0.64 20.34 -8.70
CA TRP A 73 0.16 19.15 -8.56
C TRP A 73 0.25 18.41 -9.90
N VAL A 74 1.48 18.30 -10.39
CA VAL A 74 1.81 17.60 -11.64
C VAL A 74 2.75 16.45 -11.28
N PRO A 75 2.26 15.19 -11.23
CA PRO A 75 3.12 14.06 -10.95
C PRO A 75 4.17 13.89 -12.05
N LYS A 76 5.42 13.66 -11.63
CA LYS A 76 6.54 13.41 -12.53
C LYS A 76 6.95 11.94 -12.46
N ASN A 77 7.35 11.37 -13.59
CA ASN A 77 8.05 10.10 -13.61
C ASN A 77 9.49 10.30 -13.12
N GLU A 78 10.08 9.24 -12.58
CA GLU A 78 11.45 9.28 -12.04
C GLU A 78 12.48 9.69 -13.11
N TYR A 79 12.25 9.29 -14.35
CA TYR A 79 13.14 9.60 -15.49
C TYR A 79 12.81 10.90 -16.24
N ASN A 80 11.97 11.76 -15.67
CA ASN A 80 11.59 13.09 -16.22
C ASN A 80 11.16 13.09 -17.72
N SER A 81 10.57 11.99 -18.19
CA SER A 81 10.07 11.86 -19.56
C SER A 81 8.78 11.04 -19.58
N PHE A 82 8.09 11.06 -20.71
CA PHE A 82 6.89 10.27 -20.94
C PHE A 82 7.15 9.24 -22.03
N LYS A 83 6.51 8.09 -21.92
CA LYS A 83 6.68 6.96 -22.86
C LYS A 83 5.55 6.85 -23.89
N GLY A 84 4.54 7.73 -23.81
CA GLY A 84 3.35 7.60 -24.62
C GLY A 84 2.48 6.42 -24.22
N PHE A 85 1.88 5.73 -25.15
CA PHE A 85 0.99 4.61 -24.89
C PHE A 85 1.73 3.39 -24.35
N VAL A 86 1.35 2.95 -23.15
CA VAL A 86 1.91 1.78 -22.47
C VAL A 86 0.80 0.89 -21.92
N THR A 87 1.04 -0.41 -21.82
CA THR A 87 0.11 -1.30 -21.14
C THR A 87 0.21 -1.13 -19.61
N VAL A 88 -0.86 -1.45 -18.88
CA VAL A 88 -0.86 -1.50 -17.41
C VAL A 88 0.28 -2.39 -16.91
N ARG A 89 0.51 -3.55 -17.56
CA ARG A 89 1.65 -4.42 -17.24
C ARG A 89 2.98 -3.68 -17.30
N THR A 90 3.21 -2.93 -18.37
CA THR A 90 4.43 -2.13 -18.54
C THR A 90 4.52 -1.02 -17.48
N ALA A 91 3.39 -0.37 -17.18
CA ALA A 91 3.33 0.68 -16.17
C ALA A 91 3.69 0.16 -14.76
N VAL A 92 3.24 -1.04 -14.39
CA VAL A 92 3.62 -1.70 -13.12
C VAL A 92 5.12 -2.03 -13.13
N ILE A 93 5.64 -2.69 -14.15
CA ILE A 93 7.05 -3.09 -14.26
C ILE A 93 7.98 -1.87 -14.20
N ARG A 94 7.61 -0.77 -14.84
CA ARG A 94 8.39 0.47 -14.91
C ARG A 94 8.07 1.45 -13.78
N SER A 95 7.11 1.10 -12.92
CA SER A 95 6.67 1.96 -11.81
C SER A 95 6.26 3.38 -12.28
N ILE A 96 5.53 3.49 -13.38
CA ILE A 96 5.16 4.77 -14.00
C ILE A 96 4.18 5.53 -13.10
N ASN A 97 4.56 6.74 -12.67
CA ASN A 97 3.79 7.53 -11.73
C ASN A 97 2.50 8.08 -12.36
N THR A 98 2.61 8.63 -13.55
CA THR A 98 1.48 9.26 -14.26
C THR A 98 0.37 8.27 -14.57
N VAL A 99 0.71 7.03 -14.90
CA VAL A 99 -0.28 5.96 -15.16
C VAL A 99 -0.95 5.53 -13.86
N ALA A 100 -0.19 5.37 -12.77
CA ALA A 100 -0.77 5.03 -11.46
C ALA A 100 -1.75 6.12 -11.00
N VAL A 101 -1.41 7.39 -11.18
CA VAL A 101 -2.30 8.52 -10.87
C VAL A 101 -3.56 8.49 -11.73
N GLN A 102 -3.47 8.23 -13.03
CA GLN A 102 -4.64 8.12 -13.91
C GLN A 102 -5.57 6.97 -13.49
N VAL A 103 -5.02 5.82 -13.12
CA VAL A 103 -5.83 4.71 -12.58
C VAL A 103 -6.50 5.11 -11.26
N THR A 104 -5.78 5.82 -10.38
CA THR A 104 -6.39 6.33 -9.14
C THR A 104 -7.46 7.40 -9.41
N GLN A 105 -7.33 8.19 -10.49
CA GLN A 105 -8.40 9.09 -10.91
C GLN A 105 -9.68 8.36 -11.36
N MET A 106 -9.52 7.25 -12.08
CA MET A 106 -10.67 6.40 -12.49
C MET A 106 -11.38 5.77 -11.27
N LEU A 107 -10.62 5.43 -10.23
CA LEU A 107 -11.13 4.82 -9.00
C LEU A 107 -11.79 5.83 -8.04
N GLY A 108 -11.27 7.04 -8.00
CA GLY A 108 -11.45 7.98 -6.90
C GLY A 108 -10.52 7.65 -5.72
N THR A 109 -9.98 8.68 -5.07
CA THR A 109 -9.02 8.51 -3.95
C THR A 109 -9.65 7.83 -2.76
N THR A 110 -10.90 8.15 -2.44
CA THR A 110 -11.66 7.56 -1.32
C THR A 110 -11.79 6.05 -1.44
N THR A 111 -11.96 5.49 -2.65
CA THR A 111 -11.98 4.03 -2.87
C THR A 111 -10.66 3.40 -2.40
N SER A 112 -9.53 3.98 -2.77
CA SER A 112 -8.20 3.52 -2.37
C SER A 112 -7.94 3.71 -0.87
N TYR A 113 -8.36 4.85 -0.33
CA TYR A 113 -8.27 5.17 1.09
C TYR A 113 -9.06 4.19 1.95
N ASP A 114 -10.32 3.95 1.61
CA ASP A 114 -11.20 3.03 2.33
C ASP A 114 -10.68 1.59 2.28
N PHE A 115 -10.14 1.17 1.16
CA PHE A 115 -9.51 -0.14 1.04
C PHE A 115 -8.31 -0.30 1.99
N LEU A 116 -7.42 0.69 2.04
CA LEU A 116 -6.30 0.67 2.99
C LEU A 116 -6.79 0.66 4.44
N LYS A 117 -7.78 1.50 4.75
CA LYS A 117 -8.25 1.71 6.11
C LYS A 117 -9.05 0.53 6.64
N TYR A 118 -10.03 0.06 5.89
CA TYR A 118 -11.00 -0.93 6.35
C TYR A 118 -10.66 -2.35 5.93
N SER A 119 -10.19 -2.56 4.70
CA SER A 119 -9.86 -3.92 4.22
C SER A 119 -8.47 -4.35 4.66
N LEU A 120 -7.51 -3.44 4.66
CA LEU A 120 -6.12 -3.73 5.04
C LEU A 120 -5.76 -3.29 6.46
N ASN A 121 -6.70 -2.66 7.20
CA ASN A 121 -6.54 -2.24 8.58
C ASN A 121 -5.28 -1.38 8.80
N VAL A 122 -5.07 -0.37 7.93
CA VAL A 122 -3.97 0.59 8.06
C VAL A 122 -4.42 1.71 8.99
N ASP A 123 -3.96 1.63 10.24
CA ASP A 123 -4.35 2.49 11.35
C ASP A 123 -3.60 3.84 11.40
N THR A 124 -2.57 4.01 10.58
CA THR A 124 -1.77 5.24 10.51
C THR A 124 -2.32 6.31 9.56
N LEU A 125 -3.37 5.96 8.78
CA LEU A 125 -3.97 6.89 7.83
C LEU A 125 -4.64 8.08 8.51
N THR A 126 -4.48 9.24 7.91
CA THR A 126 -5.15 10.50 8.29
C THR A 126 -6.10 10.95 7.18
N ALA A 127 -7.00 11.89 7.46
CA ALA A 127 -7.89 12.43 6.42
C ALA A 127 -7.13 13.09 5.26
N ALA A 128 -5.94 13.63 5.51
CA ALA A 128 -5.09 14.23 4.48
C ALA A 128 -4.55 13.20 3.48
N ASP A 129 -4.55 11.91 3.84
CA ASP A 129 -4.11 10.84 2.96
C ASP A 129 -5.16 10.47 1.91
N ASP A 130 -6.44 10.88 2.06
CA ASP A 130 -7.45 10.76 1.00
C ASP A 130 -7.21 11.77 -0.12
N SER A 131 -6.11 11.59 -0.82
CA SER A 131 -5.68 12.44 -1.93
C SER A 131 -4.78 11.67 -2.89
N TYR A 132 -4.54 12.22 -4.08
CA TYR A 132 -3.86 11.49 -5.15
C TYR A 132 -2.42 11.10 -4.84
N SER A 133 -1.63 11.98 -4.23
CA SER A 133 -0.22 11.69 -3.96
C SER A 133 -0.04 10.54 -2.96
N PRO A 134 -0.72 10.51 -1.80
CA PRO A 134 -0.69 9.36 -0.91
C PRO A 134 -1.21 8.08 -1.57
N MET A 135 -2.39 8.14 -2.21
CA MET A 135 -3.06 6.94 -2.72
C MET A 135 -2.40 6.35 -3.96
N ALA A 136 -1.87 7.18 -4.88
CA ALA A 136 -1.22 6.70 -6.09
C ALA A 136 0.29 6.49 -5.97
N LEU A 137 0.97 7.23 -5.09
CA LEU A 137 2.43 7.27 -5.04
C LEU A 137 3.03 6.94 -3.66
N GLY A 138 2.19 6.74 -2.63
CA GLY A 138 2.62 6.28 -1.31
C GLY A 138 3.25 7.34 -0.41
N SER A 139 2.98 8.62 -0.67
CA SER A 139 3.41 9.74 0.18
C SER A 139 2.50 9.89 1.40
N LEU A 140 2.26 8.81 2.13
CA LEU A 140 1.41 8.79 3.31
C LEU A 140 1.96 9.70 4.42
N SER A 141 1.08 10.45 5.08
CA SER A 141 1.43 11.45 6.11
C SER A 141 2.25 10.83 7.25
N LYS A 142 1.81 9.71 7.78
CA LYS A 142 2.52 8.97 8.85
C LYS A 142 3.27 7.74 8.32
N GLY A 143 3.02 7.36 7.07
CA GLY A 143 3.60 6.16 6.50
C GLY A 143 2.98 4.86 7.06
N MET A 144 3.69 3.75 6.89
CA MET A 144 3.26 2.41 7.28
C MET A 144 4.45 1.63 7.82
N THR A 145 4.22 0.68 8.74
CA THR A 145 5.29 -0.24 9.16
C THR A 145 5.56 -1.29 8.10
N LEU A 146 6.78 -1.83 8.07
CA LEU A 146 7.14 -2.90 7.14
C LEU A 146 6.27 -4.15 7.34
N VAL A 147 5.91 -4.47 8.58
CA VAL A 147 5.02 -5.60 8.91
C VAL A 147 3.63 -5.39 8.28
N LYS A 148 3.05 -4.20 8.38
CA LYS A 148 1.75 -3.89 7.76
C LYS A 148 1.82 -3.97 6.24
N LEU A 149 2.87 -3.42 5.64
CA LEU A 149 3.08 -3.46 4.20
C LEU A 149 3.21 -4.90 3.69
N ALA A 150 4.05 -5.72 4.33
CA ALA A 150 4.18 -7.14 4.00
C ALA A 150 2.85 -7.89 4.18
N GLY A 151 2.10 -7.56 5.25
CA GLY A 151 0.76 -8.09 5.50
C GLY A 151 -0.25 -7.72 4.41
N ALA A 152 -0.15 -6.53 3.83
CA ALA A 152 -0.98 -6.12 2.70
C ALA A 152 -0.68 -6.94 1.43
N TYR A 153 0.61 -7.18 1.16
CA TYR A 153 1.03 -7.92 -0.04
C TYR A 153 0.66 -9.41 -0.03
N GLN A 154 0.34 -10.02 1.13
CA GLN A 154 -0.03 -11.43 1.19
C GLN A 154 -1.26 -11.76 0.32
N MET A 155 -2.17 -10.80 0.09
CA MET A 155 -3.35 -11.02 -0.74
C MET A 155 -3.01 -11.49 -2.16
N PHE A 156 -1.92 -11.00 -2.74
CA PHE A 156 -1.48 -11.38 -4.09
C PHE A 156 -1.02 -12.84 -4.19
N GLY A 157 -0.43 -13.39 -3.12
CA GLY A 157 0.04 -14.77 -3.08
C GLY A 157 -0.92 -15.75 -2.40
N ASN A 158 -2.07 -15.27 -1.92
CA ASN A 158 -3.00 -16.07 -1.12
C ASN A 158 -4.44 -16.00 -1.65
N GLY A 159 -4.60 -15.95 -2.99
CA GLY A 159 -5.91 -15.95 -3.64
C GLY A 159 -6.85 -14.86 -3.14
N GLY A 160 -6.35 -13.65 -2.94
CA GLY A 160 -7.14 -12.50 -2.49
C GLY A 160 -7.43 -12.45 -0.99
N VAL A 161 -6.87 -13.36 -0.20
CA VAL A 161 -7.13 -13.45 1.24
C VAL A 161 -5.99 -12.85 2.04
N ARG A 162 -6.33 -12.03 3.03
CA ARG A 162 -5.43 -11.43 4.01
C ARG A 162 -5.71 -11.99 5.40
N THR A 163 -4.65 -12.23 6.15
CA THR A 163 -4.69 -12.50 7.60
C THR A 163 -3.82 -11.46 8.31
N GLU A 164 -4.29 -10.89 9.42
CA GLU A 164 -3.48 -9.93 10.18
C GLU A 164 -2.13 -10.57 10.56
N PRO A 165 -0.99 -9.90 10.33
CA PRO A 165 0.31 -10.45 10.67
C PRO A 165 0.43 -10.82 12.16
N TYR A 166 1.02 -11.97 12.45
CA TYR A 166 1.23 -12.45 13.80
C TYR A 166 2.56 -13.19 13.95
N SER A 167 3.15 -13.13 15.15
CA SER A 167 4.41 -13.79 15.51
C SER A 167 4.24 -15.00 16.41
N TYR A 168 3.06 -15.20 17.00
CA TYR A 168 2.71 -16.35 17.82
C TYR A 168 1.25 -16.72 17.59
N THR A 169 0.91 -17.96 17.81
CA THR A 169 -0.48 -18.45 17.83
C THR A 169 -0.96 -18.66 19.26
N ARG A 170 -0.06 -19.12 20.13
CA ARG A 170 -0.36 -19.43 21.53
C ARG A 170 0.89 -19.25 22.39
N VAL A 171 0.71 -18.76 23.60
CA VAL A 171 1.73 -18.64 24.63
C VAL A 171 1.19 -19.29 25.90
N GLU A 172 1.95 -20.20 26.50
CA GLU A 172 1.61 -20.91 27.72
C GLU A 172 2.65 -20.62 28.80
N ASP A 173 2.22 -20.73 30.05
CA ASP A 173 3.13 -20.79 31.20
C ASP A 173 3.79 -22.17 31.34
N THR A 174 4.65 -22.31 32.34
CA THR A 174 5.34 -23.58 32.64
C THR A 174 4.41 -24.70 33.13
N TYR A 175 3.17 -24.36 33.47
CA TYR A 175 2.14 -25.31 33.94
C TYR A 175 1.14 -25.68 32.81
N GLY A 176 1.31 -25.15 31.61
CA GLY A 176 0.43 -25.39 30.47
C GLY A 176 -0.82 -24.48 30.41
N ASN A 177 -0.93 -23.48 31.28
CA ASN A 177 -2.03 -22.53 31.21
C ASN A 177 -1.82 -21.57 30.06
N VAL A 178 -2.86 -21.32 29.29
CA VAL A 178 -2.82 -20.36 28.17
C VAL A 178 -2.75 -18.93 28.71
N ILE A 179 -1.66 -18.23 28.43
CA ILE A 179 -1.48 -16.81 28.78
C ILE A 179 -1.98 -15.91 27.65
N LEU A 180 -1.65 -16.24 26.39
CA LEU A 180 -2.06 -15.50 25.20
C LEU A 180 -2.45 -16.48 24.11
N GLU A 181 -3.52 -16.18 23.41
CA GLU A 181 -3.94 -16.90 22.22
C GLU A 181 -4.30 -15.91 21.12
N LYS A 182 -3.78 -16.11 19.93
CA LYS A 182 -4.05 -15.26 18.77
C LYS A 182 -5.03 -15.95 17.83
N ASN A 183 -6.29 -15.52 17.89
CA ASN A 183 -7.28 -15.90 16.90
C ASN A 183 -7.04 -15.15 15.61
N THR A 184 -6.60 -15.85 14.57
CA THR A 184 -6.37 -15.28 13.25
C THR A 184 -7.53 -15.62 12.34
N VAL A 185 -8.25 -14.60 11.86
CA VAL A 185 -9.35 -14.77 10.92
C VAL A 185 -8.88 -14.34 9.55
N PRO A 186 -8.82 -15.27 8.57
CA PRO A 186 -8.57 -14.90 7.18
C PRO A 186 -9.75 -14.10 6.61
N VAL A 187 -9.47 -13.00 5.95
CA VAL A 187 -10.50 -12.15 5.32
C VAL A 187 -10.20 -12.02 3.83
N ARG A 188 -11.19 -12.29 2.98
CA ARG A 188 -11.08 -12.00 1.56
C ARG A 188 -11.17 -10.50 1.34
N VAL A 189 -10.15 -9.91 0.71
CA VAL A 189 -10.06 -8.46 0.47
C VAL A 189 -10.09 -8.11 -1.01
N ILE A 190 -9.76 -9.06 -1.88
CA ILE A 190 -9.90 -8.98 -3.34
C ILE A 190 -10.38 -10.34 -3.87
N SER A 191 -10.82 -10.41 -5.13
CA SER A 191 -11.16 -11.66 -5.82
C SER A 191 -9.94 -12.61 -5.91
N ALA A 192 -10.20 -13.88 -6.27
CA ALA A 192 -9.14 -14.90 -6.38
C ALA A 192 -8.41 -14.83 -7.72
#